data_22ceaf0fcf55ce1a4b7b9943ac858516
#
_entry.id   22ceaf0fcf55ce1a4b7b9943ac858516
#
_cell.length_a   1.000
_cell.length_b   1.000
_cell.length_c   1.000
_cell.angle_alpha   90.00
_cell.angle_beta   90.00
_cell.angle_gamma   90.00
#
_symmetry.space_group_name_H-M   'P 1'
#
loop_
_entity.id
_entity.type
_entity.pdbx_description
1 polymer ?
#
loop_
_entity_poly.entity_id
_entity_poly.type
_entity_poly.pdbx_seq_one_letter_code
_entity_poly.pdbx_strand_id
1 'polypeptide(L)'
;MWLLSFRRGTTKFGVFRLISITARNSLLHMAAPNNDSNKENMVDDRAEQIVTMEKVEAADNKGIDYDKLIRQFGCSKLEERHKERIQELTGKAPHHLLRRGVFFSHRDLDFVLDLYSKGKPFYLYTGRGPSSEAMHLGHLIPFIFTKYLQDAFNVPLVIQLTDDEKFFLKDLECEEAHRLAYENAKDIIACGFDKKKTFIFSDIDYIGSSSDFYKNIIKIQRCVTFNQVKAIFGFDESACIGKIAFPAIQAAPSFSHSFPHTFGTRKDVPCLIPCAIDQDPYFRMTRDVAPRLGCSKPSLIFSTFFPALQGAKTKMSSSDPTSSIFLTDSPAQIKKKVNKYAFSGGRDTVEDHRKYGGDVTVDIAYQYLTFFLEDDSKLSQIKEDYSNGKMLSGEIKKELISVLQPLVAEHQERRKFVTDEVVKQFMTPRKLEFPGHSN
;
A
#
# COMPACT_ATOMS: atom_id res chain seq x y z
N MET A 1 26.25 -18.64 -37.13
CA MET A 1 26.06 -19.48 -38.31
C MET A 1 25.88 -20.92 -37.84
N TRP A 2 24.65 -21.32 -37.53
CA TRP A 2 24.33 -22.71 -37.23
C TRP A 2 23.10 -23.07 -38.07
N LEU A 3 23.31 -23.87 -39.13
CA LEU A 3 22.29 -24.47 -40.01
C LEU A 3 21.78 -25.75 -39.34
N LEU A 4 20.47 -25.80 -39.04
CA LEU A 4 19.79 -27.04 -38.68
C LEU A 4 19.15 -27.66 -39.94
N SER A 5 19.57 -28.86 -40.25
CA SER A 5 19.00 -29.70 -41.33
C SER A 5 17.63 -30.26 -40.93
N PHE A 6 16.62 -29.99 -41.72
CA PHE A 6 15.32 -30.67 -41.66
C PHE A 6 15.39 -32.03 -42.34
N ARG A 7 15.16 -33.11 -41.60
CA ARG A 7 14.74 -34.42 -42.16
C ARG A 7 13.24 -34.52 -42.11
N ARG A 8 12.63 -34.69 -43.27
CA ARG A 8 11.20 -35.05 -43.46
C ARG A 8 10.94 -36.47 -43.02
N GLY A 9 10.01 -36.66 -42.09
CA GLY A 9 9.42 -37.95 -41.74
C GLY A 9 7.92 -37.83 -41.85
N THR A 10 7.35 -38.51 -42.85
CA THR A 10 5.89 -38.66 -43.05
C THR A 10 5.35 -39.66 -42.04
N THR A 11 4.35 -39.29 -41.24
CA THR A 11 3.49 -40.26 -40.56
C THR A 11 2.05 -39.74 -40.37
N LYS A 12 1.17 -40.53 -40.82
CA LYS A 12 -0.28 -40.60 -40.87
C LYS A 12 -1.09 -39.86 -39.83
N PHE A 13 -2.14 -39.19 -40.32
CA PHE A 13 -3.29 -38.68 -39.59
C PHE A 13 -4.04 -39.78 -38.86
N GLY A 14 -4.16 -39.67 -37.55
CA GLY A 14 -5.09 -40.41 -36.70
C GLY A 14 -6.18 -39.46 -36.22
N VAL A 15 -7.40 -39.70 -36.63
CA VAL A 15 -8.61 -39.01 -36.23
C VAL A 15 -8.94 -39.41 -34.79
N PHE A 16 -8.82 -38.50 -33.84
CA PHE A 16 -9.36 -38.70 -32.49
C PHE A 16 -10.74 -38.06 -32.38
N ARG A 17 -11.76 -38.96 -32.21
CA ARG A 17 -13.14 -38.62 -31.86
C ARG A 17 -13.21 -37.92 -30.52
N LEU A 18 -13.87 -36.77 -30.47
CA LEU A 18 -14.37 -36.15 -29.24
C LEU A 18 -15.40 -37.08 -28.58
N ILE A 19 -15.14 -37.52 -27.38
CA ILE A 19 -16.14 -38.12 -26.50
C ILE A 19 -16.60 -37.04 -25.51
N SER A 20 -17.83 -36.62 -25.73
CA SER A 20 -18.60 -35.78 -24.82
C SER A 20 -19.05 -36.65 -23.62
N ILE A 21 -18.57 -36.31 -22.42
CA ILE A 21 -19.10 -36.91 -21.18
C ILE A 21 -20.03 -35.88 -20.51
N THR A 22 -21.32 -36.09 -20.73
CA THR A 22 -22.41 -35.49 -19.97
C THR A 22 -22.59 -36.25 -18.67
N ALA A 23 -22.23 -35.66 -17.53
CA ALA A 23 -22.55 -36.19 -16.21
C ALA A 23 -23.98 -35.78 -15.83
N ARG A 24 -24.89 -36.75 -15.76
CA ARG A 24 -26.24 -36.60 -15.22
C ARG A 24 -26.17 -36.61 -13.69
N ASN A 25 -26.68 -35.54 -13.05
CA ASN A 25 -27.07 -35.56 -11.67
C ASN A 25 -28.34 -36.38 -11.48
N SER A 26 -28.27 -37.47 -10.71
CA SER A 26 -29.44 -38.17 -10.20
C SER A 26 -29.76 -37.72 -8.79
N LEU A 27 -30.95 -37.12 -8.65
CA LEU A 27 -31.62 -36.82 -7.40
C LEU A 27 -32.03 -38.09 -6.67
N LEU A 28 -31.73 -38.19 -5.39
CA LEU A 28 -32.40 -39.08 -4.47
C LEU A 28 -33.15 -38.22 -3.45
N HIS A 29 -34.48 -38.21 -3.58
CA HIS A 29 -35.42 -37.73 -2.58
C HIS A 29 -35.49 -38.74 -1.43
N MET A 30 -35.36 -38.24 -0.20
CA MET A 30 -36.01 -38.83 0.97
C MET A 30 -36.73 -37.71 1.74
N ALA A 31 -38.02 -37.97 2.02
CA ALA A 31 -38.98 -37.03 2.56
C ALA A 31 -39.00 -36.99 4.11
N ALA A 32 -39.17 -35.80 4.62
CA ALA A 32 -40.00 -35.30 5.75
C ALA A 32 -39.63 -35.65 7.21
N PRO A 33 -40.04 -34.86 8.22
CA PRO A 33 -41.25 -34.05 8.26
C PRO A 33 -41.08 -32.57 8.73
N ASN A 34 -42.11 -31.82 8.47
CA ASN A 34 -42.38 -30.44 8.83
C ASN A 34 -42.18 -30.14 10.33
N ASN A 35 -41.54 -28.99 10.60
CA ASN A 35 -41.94 -28.14 11.72
C ASN A 35 -41.79 -26.67 11.32
N ASP A 36 -42.97 -26.01 11.30
CA ASP A 36 -43.10 -24.57 11.14
C ASP A 36 -42.36 -23.80 12.24
N SER A 37 -41.43 -22.96 11.83
CA SER A 37 -41.15 -21.72 12.57
C SER A 37 -40.62 -20.71 11.56
N ASN A 38 -41.45 -19.72 11.22
CA ASN A 38 -41.12 -18.51 10.50
C ASN A 38 -39.82 -17.89 11.05
N LYS A 39 -38.74 -18.05 10.30
CA LYS A 39 -37.65 -17.12 10.29
C LYS A 39 -37.66 -16.46 8.93
N GLU A 40 -38.20 -15.26 8.88
CA GLU A 40 -37.99 -14.31 7.80
C GLU A 40 -36.45 -14.19 7.59
N ASN A 41 -35.95 -14.80 6.53
CA ASN A 41 -34.64 -14.46 5.99
C ASN A 41 -34.75 -13.03 5.46
N MET A 42 -34.49 -12.03 6.32
CA MET A 42 -34.11 -10.71 5.84
C MET A 42 -32.80 -10.91 5.06
N VAL A 43 -32.89 -10.94 3.76
CA VAL A 43 -31.76 -10.70 2.87
C VAL A 43 -31.27 -9.31 3.22
N ASP A 44 -30.12 -9.24 3.87
CA ASP A 44 -29.46 -7.98 4.21
C ASP A 44 -28.92 -7.39 2.89
N ASP A 45 -29.75 -6.58 2.24
CA ASP A 45 -29.47 -5.90 0.95
C ASP A 45 -28.54 -4.68 1.15
N ARG A 46 -27.65 -4.76 2.15
CA ARG A 46 -26.62 -3.75 2.36
C ARG A 46 -25.54 -3.95 1.31
N ALA A 47 -25.31 -2.93 0.53
CA ALA A 47 -24.17 -2.89 -0.40
C ALA A 47 -22.89 -3.39 0.31
N GLU A 48 -22.22 -4.39 -0.27
CA GLU A 48 -20.96 -4.88 0.31
C GLU A 48 -19.82 -3.94 -0.06
N GLN A 49 -18.93 -3.68 0.93
CA GLN A 49 -17.68 -2.96 0.63
C GLN A 49 -16.79 -3.81 -0.27
N ILE A 50 -16.13 -3.16 -1.22
CA ILE A 50 -15.18 -3.78 -2.15
C ILE A 50 -13.78 -3.27 -1.84
N VAL A 51 -12.88 -4.17 -1.51
CA VAL A 51 -11.45 -3.84 -1.33
C VAL A 51 -10.62 -4.84 -2.10
N THR A 52 -10.15 -4.39 -3.26
CA THR A 52 -9.20 -5.08 -4.12
C THR A 52 -8.04 -4.14 -4.44
N MET A 53 -7.01 -4.63 -5.10
CA MET A 53 -5.88 -3.81 -5.54
C MET A 53 -6.31 -2.71 -6.53
N GLU A 54 -7.28 -3.01 -7.38
CA GLU A 54 -7.77 -2.08 -8.41
C GLU A 54 -8.84 -1.15 -7.87
N LYS A 55 -9.73 -1.65 -6.98
CA LYS A 55 -10.94 -0.96 -6.58
C LYS A 55 -11.11 -0.93 -5.06
N VAL A 56 -11.37 0.24 -4.51
CA VAL A 56 -11.73 0.45 -3.11
C VAL A 56 -13.02 1.26 -3.06
N GLU A 57 -14.09 0.64 -2.58
CA GLU A 57 -15.41 1.26 -2.40
C GLU A 57 -16.00 0.86 -1.05
N ALA A 58 -16.44 1.85 -0.29
CA ALA A 58 -17.17 1.61 0.94
C ALA A 58 -18.65 1.31 0.67
N ALA A 59 -19.27 0.56 1.56
CA ALA A 59 -20.71 0.28 1.51
C ALA A 59 -21.56 1.53 1.72
N ASP A 60 -21.07 2.48 2.52
CA ASP A 60 -21.77 3.72 2.88
C ASP A 60 -20.83 4.93 2.98
N ASN A 61 -21.37 6.08 3.40
CA ASN A 61 -20.61 7.32 3.55
C ASN A 61 -19.65 7.33 4.75
N LYS A 62 -19.73 6.33 5.65
CA LYS A 62 -18.85 6.24 6.83
C LYS A 62 -17.46 5.69 6.47
N GLY A 63 -17.32 5.17 5.25
CA GLY A 63 -16.06 4.63 4.76
C GLY A 63 -15.94 3.11 4.97
N ILE A 64 -14.72 2.61 4.90
CA ILE A 64 -14.39 1.19 4.97
C ILE A 64 -14.48 0.67 6.41
N ASP A 65 -15.14 -0.47 6.62
CA ASP A 65 -15.11 -1.23 7.87
C ASP A 65 -13.81 -2.04 7.97
N TYR A 66 -12.85 -1.50 8.69
CA TYR A 66 -11.53 -2.12 8.86
C TYR A 66 -11.52 -3.33 9.78
N ASP A 67 -12.44 -3.45 10.75
CA ASP A 67 -12.56 -4.66 11.57
C ASP A 67 -13.10 -5.84 10.74
N LYS A 68 -14.00 -5.57 9.77
CA LYS A 68 -14.41 -6.57 8.76
C LYS A 68 -13.22 -7.00 7.90
N LEU A 69 -12.37 -6.03 7.45
CA LEU A 69 -11.17 -6.35 6.66
C LEU A 69 -10.16 -7.19 7.44
N ILE A 70 -9.90 -6.88 8.71
CA ILE A 70 -9.01 -7.69 9.56
C ILE A 70 -9.47 -9.16 9.54
N ARG A 71 -10.77 -9.41 9.70
CA ARG A 71 -11.32 -10.78 9.65
C ARG A 71 -11.21 -11.41 8.27
N GLN A 72 -11.56 -10.67 7.21
CA GLN A 72 -11.53 -11.16 5.82
C GLN A 72 -10.10 -11.50 5.36
N PHE A 73 -9.14 -10.64 5.67
CA PHE A 73 -7.74 -10.87 5.30
C PHE A 73 -7.00 -11.78 6.30
N GLY A 74 -7.56 -12.04 7.48
CA GLY A 74 -6.91 -12.85 8.51
C GLY A 74 -5.62 -12.22 9.04
N CYS A 75 -5.63 -10.89 9.24
CA CYS A 75 -4.54 -10.16 9.90
C CYS A 75 -4.80 -10.06 11.40
N SER A 76 -3.80 -9.62 12.16
CA SER A 76 -3.91 -9.29 13.57
C SER A 76 -4.12 -7.80 13.75
N LYS A 77 -4.94 -7.40 14.74
CA LYS A 77 -5.12 -5.99 15.10
C LYS A 77 -3.84 -5.46 15.74
N LEU A 78 -3.48 -4.22 15.42
CA LEU A 78 -2.40 -3.53 16.11
C LEU A 78 -2.94 -3.01 17.45
N GLU A 79 -2.40 -3.55 18.55
CA GLU A 79 -2.84 -3.28 19.92
C GLU A 79 -1.93 -2.25 20.61
N GLU A 80 -2.35 -1.74 21.78
CA GLU A 80 -1.55 -0.78 22.55
C GLU A 80 -0.18 -1.34 22.93
N ARG A 81 -0.11 -2.62 23.34
CA ARG A 81 1.15 -3.30 23.67
C ARG A 81 2.22 -3.21 22.59
N HIS A 82 1.83 -3.16 21.30
CA HIS A 82 2.80 -3.00 20.20
C HIS A 82 3.38 -1.59 20.16
N LYS A 83 2.56 -0.57 20.45
CA LYS A 83 3.00 0.83 20.51
C LYS A 83 3.96 1.06 21.66
N GLU A 84 3.60 0.55 22.86
CA GLU A 84 4.43 0.58 24.06
C GLU A 84 5.78 -0.10 23.80
N ARG A 85 5.73 -1.29 23.19
CA ARG A 85 6.94 -2.05 22.88
C ARG A 85 7.84 -1.36 21.84
N ILE A 86 7.28 -0.73 20.82
CA ILE A 86 8.05 0.11 19.89
C ILE A 86 8.74 1.23 20.64
N GLN A 87 8.05 1.93 21.54
CA GLN A 87 8.63 3.00 22.35
C GLN A 87 9.75 2.48 23.26
N GLU A 88 9.55 1.37 23.95
CA GLU A 88 10.55 0.74 24.82
C GLU A 88 11.83 0.37 24.07
N LEU A 89 11.67 -0.25 22.90
CA LEU A 89 12.80 -0.73 22.09
C LEU A 89 13.56 0.40 21.39
N THR A 90 12.89 1.48 21.03
CA THR A 90 13.49 2.54 20.20
C THR A 90 13.78 3.83 20.99
N GLY A 91 13.18 3.99 22.16
CA GLY A 91 13.20 5.26 22.93
C GLY A 91 12.43 6.40 22.23
N LYS A 92 11.71 6.12 21.13
CA LYS A 92 10.93 7.11 20.37
C LYS A 92 9.45 6.95 20.65
N ALA A 93 8.76 8.06 20.89
CA ALA A 93 7.31 8.05 21.02
C ALA A 93 6.65 7.45 19.77
N PRO A 94 5.57 6.67 19.92
CA PRO A 94 4.81 6.17 18.78
C PRO A 94 4.29 7.31 17.92
N HIS A 95 4.43 7.19 16.62
CA HIS A 95 3.94 8.17 15.65
C HIS A 95 2.43 8.41 15.80
N HIS A 96 1.92 9.62 15.57
CA HIS A 96 0.49 9.91 15.71
C HIS A 96 -0.36 9.00 14.80
N LEU A 97 0.13 8.60 13.63
CA LEU A 97 -0.56 7.63 12.76
C LEU A 97 -0.74 6.25 13.41
N LEU A 98 0.19 5.83 14.30
CA LEU A 98 0.01 4.61 15.12
C LEU A 98 -0.98 4.85 16.26
N ARG A 99 -0.80 5.95 17.01
CA ARG A 99 -1.67 6.27 18.16
C ARG A 99 -3.12 6.39 17.77
N ARG A 100 -3.39 6.91 16.57
CA ARG A 100 -4.74 7.15 16.02
C ARG A 100 -5.32 5.98 15.23
N GLY A 101 -4.60 4.85 15.13
CA GLY A 101 -5.05 3.66 14.41
C GLY A 101 -5.12 3.84 12.89
N VAL A 102 -4.39 4.81 12.30
CA VAL A 102 -4.22 4.90 10.85
C VAL A 102 -3.45 3.67 10.36
N PHE A 103 -2.40 3.28 11.07
CA PHE A 103 -1.84 1.93 10.95
C PHE A 103 -2.53 1.06 12.00
N PHE A 104 -3.37 0.12 11.56
CA PHE A 104 -4.38 -0.53 12.39
C PHE A 104 -4.22 -2.03 12.56
N SER A 105 -3.50 -2.69 11.64
CA SER A 105 -3.31 -4.14 11.66
C SER A 105 -1.94 -4.56 11.17
N HIS A 106 -1.56 -5.81 11.40
CA HIS A 106 -0.24 -6.31 11.08
C HIS A 106 -0.25 -7.83 10.78
N ARG A 107 0.85 -8.31 10.18
CA ARG A 107 1.25 -9.72 10.15
C ARG A 107 2.62 -9.86 10.78
N ASP A 108 2.72 -10.67 11.82
CA ASP A 108 3.98 -11.03 12.50
C ASP A 108 4.87 -9.82 12.92
N LEU A 109 4.26 -8.70 13.35
CA LEU A 109 5.03 -7.57 13.87
C LEU A 109 5.84 -7.96 15.10
N ASP A 110 5.27 -8.77 16.01
CA ASP A 110 5.95 -9.28 17.20
C ASP A 110 7.26 -9.99 16.85
N PHE A 111 7.29 -10.76 15.76
CA PHE A 111 8.50 -11.45 15.31
C PHE A 111 9.66 -10.49 15.02
N VAL A 112 9.39 -9.38 14.35
CA VAL A 112 10.41 -8.36 14.06
C VAL A 112 10.86 -7.66 15.33
N LEU A 113 9.92 -7.31 16.22
CA LEU A 113 10.23 -6.67 17.50
C LEU A 113 11.06 -7.60 18.41
N ASP A 114 10.77 -8.90 18.40
CA ASP A 114 11.55 -9.91 19.13
C ASP A 114 12.98 -10.08 18.61
N LEU A 115 13.17 -9.98 17.28
CA LEU A 115 14.50 -10.02 16.70
C LEU A 115 15.29 -8.74 17.03
N TYR A 116 14.65 -7.60 16.92
CA TYR A 116 15.27 -6.32 17.21
C TYR A 116 15.69 -6.22 18.69
N SER A 117 14.86 -6.70 19.63
CA SER A 117 15.20 -6.76 21.06
C SER A 117 16.44 -7.61 21.37
N LYS A 118 16.76 -8.56 20.47
CA LYS A 118 17.96 -9.45 20.55
C LYS A 118 19.16 -8.88 19.76
N GLY A 119 19.10 -7.61 19.33
CA GLY A 119 20.15 -6.97 18.52
C GLY A 119 20.26 -7.51 17.09
N LYS A 120 19.26 -8.26 16.59
CA LYS A 120 19.27 -8.75 15.21
C LYS A 120 18.66 -7.71 14.27
N PRO A 121 19.32 -7.40 13.15
CA PRO A 121 18.82 -6.43 12.20
C PRO A 121 17.60 -6.95 11.44
N PHE A 122 16.76 -6.01 11.00
CA PHE A 122 15.77 -6.19 9.95
C PHE A 122 15.87 -5.01 8.96
N TYR A 123 15.15 -5.04 7.88
CA TYR A 123 15.06 -3.92 6.94
C TYR A 123 13.63 -3.59 6.60
N LEU A 124 13.42 -2.37 6.12
CA LEU A 124 12.14 -1.89 5.64
C LEU A 124 12.06 -2.04 4.12
N TYR A 125 10.87 -2.37 3.65
CA TYR A 125 10.53 -2.32 2.24
C TYR A 125 9.20 -1.62 2.04
N THR A 126 9.15 -0.71 1.09
CA THR A 126 7.91 -0.12 0.59
C THR A 126 8.04 0.12 -0.90
N GLY A 127 6.95 0.48 -1.57
CA GLY A 127 6.97 0.68 -3.01
C GLY A 127 6.06 1.80 -3.47
N ARG A 128 6.25 2.18 -4.73
CA ARG A 128 5.44 3.16 -5.43
C ARG A 128 5.28 2.77 -6.90
N GLY A 129 4.02 2.71 -7.38
CA GLY A 129 3.73 2.61 -8.79
C GLY A 129 3.62 4.00 -9.42
N PRO A 130 4.62 4.44 -10.18
CA PRO A 130 4.70 5.80 -10.73
C PRO A 130 3.75 5.92 -11.93
N SER A 131 2.55 6.45 -11.73
CA SER A 131 1.53 6.62 -12.79
C SER A 131 1.25 8.08 -13.16
N SER A 132 1.96 9.03 -12.54
CA SER A 132 1.83 10.47 -12.76
C SER A 132 3.07 11.20 -12.29
N GLU A 133 3.36 12.39 -12.82
CA GLU A 133 4.53 13.19 -12.42
C GLU A 133 4.47 13.60 -10.95
N ALA A 134 3.31 14.05 -10.48
CA ALA A 134 3.14 14.54 -9.13
C ALA A 134 2.49 13.49 -8.23
N MET A 135 3.06 13.31 -7.05
CA MET A 135 2.42 12.58 -5.97
C MET A 135 1.32 13.44 -5.32
N HIS A 136 0.30 12.81 -4.76
CA HIS A 136 -0.71 13.47 -3.92
C HIS A 136 -0.54 13.09 -2.45
N LEU A 137 -1.24 13.79 -1.55
CA LEU A 137 -1.11 13.59 -0.10
C LEU A 137 -1.26 12.13 0.35
N GLY A 138 -2.18 11.37 -0.27
CA GLY A 138 -2.36 9.97 0.08
C GLY A 138 -1.12 9.10 -0.17
N HIS A 139 -0.30 9.47 -1.15
CA HIS A 139 0.97 8.79 -1.41
C HIS A 139 2.05 9.07 -0.37
N LEU A 140 1.95 10.20 0.36
CA LEU A 140 2.90 10.54 1.42
C LEU A 140 2.75 9.65 2.66
N ILE A 141 1.55 9.19 2.96
CA ILE A 141 1.27 8.48 4.22
C ILE A 141 2.20 7.29 4.45
N PRO A 142 2.36 6.34 3.51
CA PRO A 142 3.32 5.25 3.66
C PRO A 142 4.75 5.75 3.85
N PHE A 143 5.17 6.80 3.13
CA PHE A 143 6.53 7.31 3.21
C PHE A 143 6.80 8.05 4.52
N ILE A 144 5.88 8.89 5.01
CA ILE A 144 5.99 9.53 6.34
C ILE A 144 6.15 8.47 7.42
N PHE A 145 5.31 7.44 7.38
CA PHE A 145 5.37 6.38 8.39
C PHE A 145 6.63 5.51 8.25
N THR A 146 7.04 5.19 7.03
CA THR A 146 8.29 4.44 6.79
C THR A 146 9.51 5.24 7.24
N LYS A 147 9.49 6.57 7.05
CA LYS A 147 10.55 7.47 7.57
C LYS A 147 10.63 7.40 9.09
N TYR A 148 9.48 7.49 9.77
CA TYR A 148 9.43 7.31 11.23
C TYR A 148 10.03 5.96 11.65
N LEU A 149 9.66 4.85 10.99
CA LEU A 149 10.21 3.53 11.32
C LEU A 149 11.73 3.45 11.06
N GLN A 150 12.21 4.02 9.95
CA GLN A 150 13.63 4.08 9.65
C GLN A 150 14.41 4.80 10.74
N ASP A 151 13.90 5.94 11.21
CA ASP A 151 14.57 6.76 12.22
C ASP A 151 14.48 6.13 13.62
N ALA A 152 13.33 5.53 13.95
CA ALA A 152 13.11 4.93 15.26
C ALA A 152 13.98 3.66 15.44
N PHE A 153 13.97 2.77 14.45
CA PHE A 153 14.71 1.51 14.52
C PHE A 153 16.14 1.61 13.98
N ASN A 154 16.50 2.69 13.31
CA ASN A 154 17.82 2.90 12.71
C ASN A 154 18.18 1.77 11.72
N VAL A 155 17.28 1.40 10.82
CA VAL A 155 17.40 0.25 9.91
C VAL A 155 17.46 0.67 8.44
N PRO A 156 18.02 -0.18 7.54
CA PRO A 156 18.03 0.09 6.13
C PRO A 156 16.63 -0.02 5.51
N LEU A 157 16.44 0.69 4.42
CA LEU A 157 15.20 0.77 3.66
C LEU A 157 15.47 0.54 2.19
N VAL A 158 14.64 -0.30 1.55
CA VAL A 158 14.58 -0.41 0.09
C VAL A 158 13.23 0.10 -0.40
N ILE A 159 13.22 0.89 -1.47
CA ILE A 159 12.01 1.46 -2.07
C ILE A 159 11.97 1.05 -3.53
N GLN A 160 10.94 0.30 -3.90
CA GLN A 160 10.69 -0.16 -5.26
C GLN A 160 9.83 0.85 -6.02
N LEU A 161 10.23 1.18 -7.23
CA LEU A 161 9.43 1.94 -8.19
C LEU A 161 9.00 0.97 -9.29
N THR A 162 7.69 0.62 -9.30
CA THR A 162 7.12 -0.40 -10.18
C THR A 162 6.73 0.21 -11.53
N ASP A 163 7.71 0.65 -12.30
CA ASP A 163 7.53 1.25 -13.62
C ASP A 163 7.05 0.23 -14.66
N ASP A 164 7.52 -1.01 -14.59
CA ASP A 164 7.04 -2.13 -15.39
C ASP A 164 5.55 -2.44 -15.12
N GLU A 165 5.12 -2.45 -13.85
CA GLU A 165 3.70 -2.63 -13.50
C GLU A 165 2.82 -1.56 -14.16
N LYS A 166 3.28 -0.30 -14.15
CA LYS A 166 2.48 0.79 -14.70
C LYS A 166 2.39 0.72 -16.20
N PHE A 167 3.41 0.27 -16.89
CA PHE A 167 3.34 -0.08 -18.30
C PHE A 167 2.31 -1.20 -18.58
N PHE A 168 2.23 -2.23 -17.75
CA PHE A 168 1.25 -3.32 -17.94
C PHE A 168 -0.19 -2.93 -17.61
N LEU A 169 -0.40 -1.97 -16.71
CA LEU A 169 -1.73 -1.64 -16.17
C LEU A 169 -2.33 -0.34 -16.73
N LYS A 170 -1.52 0.52 -17.32
CA LYS A 170 -1.93 1.84 -17.82
C LYS A 170 -1.61 1.96 -19.29
N ASP A 171 -2.27 2.87 -19.97
CA ASP A 171 -1.94 3.27 -21.33
C ASP A 171 -0.77 4.27 -21.27
N LEU A 172 0.43 3.73 -21.04
CA LEU A 172 1.70 4.46 -20.93
C LEU A 172 2.74 3.74 -21.76
N GLU A 173 3.59 4.49 -22.46
CA GLU A 173 4.80 3.93 -23.06
C GLU A 173 5.82 3.54 -21.96
N CYS A 174 6.67 2.55 -22.25
CA CYS A 174 7.65 2.03 -21.31
C CYS A 174 8.62 3.12 -20.84
N GLU A 175 9.10 3.94 -21.77
CA GLU A 175 10.00 5.07 -21.52
C GLU A 175 9.36 6.13 -20.63
N GLU A 176 8.06 6.38 -20.81
CA GLU A 176 7.32 7.33 -19.99
C GLU A 176 7.11 6.78 -18.57
N ALA A 177 6.75 5.51 -18.40
CA ALA A 177 6.64 4.87 -17.09
C ALA A 177 7.97 4.94 -16.33
N HIS A 178 9.08 4.70 -17.03
CA HIS A 178 10.44 4.81 -16.48
C HIS A 178 10.79 6.27 -16.11
N ARG A 179 10.50 7.25 -16.97
CA ARG A 179 10.69 8.68 -16.68
C ARG A 179 9.92 9.10 -15.42
N LEU A 180 8.66 8.65 -15.30
CA LEU A 180 7.82 8.93 -14.13
C LEU A 180 8.38 8.30 -12.84
N ALA A 181 9.08 7.16 -12.93
CA ALA A 181 9.75 6.58 -11.78
C ALA A 181 10.81 7.53 -11.21
N TYR A 182 11.62 8.15 -12.05
CA TYR A 182 12.64 9.11 -11.63
C TYR A 182 12.02 10.40 -11.06
N GLU A 183 10.93 10.90 -11.64
CA GLU A 183 10.22 12.05 -11.07
C GLU A 183 9.59 11.74 -9.70
N ASN A 184 9.00 10.54 -9.53
CA ASN A 184 8.49 10.11 -8.23
C ASN A 184 9.62 9.85 -7.21
N ALA A 185 10.81 9.41 -7.67
CA ALA A 185 11.99 9.29 -6.80
C ALA A 185 12.37 10.63 -6.15
N LYS A 186 12.27 11.74 -6.89
CA LYS A 186 12.53 13.10 -6.35
C LYS A 186 11.59 13.44 -5.19
N ASP A 187 10.30 13.16 -5.35
CA ASP A 187 9.31 13.39 -4.28
C ASP A 187 9.55 12.48 -3.06
N ILE A 188 9.90 11.21 -3.29
CA ILE A 188 10.23 10.27 -2.22
C ILE A 188 11.47 10.70 -1.45
N ILE A 189 12.53 11.12 -2.12
CA ILE A 189 13.75 11.64 -1.50
C ILE A 189 13.44 12.90 -0.68
N ALA A 190 12.56 13.77 -1.17
CA ALA A 190 12.11 14.97 -0.46
C ALA A 190 11.34 14.68 0.82
N CYS A 191 10.89 13.44 1.06
CA CYS A 191 10.37 13.01 2.38
C CYS A 191 11.47 12.96 3.44
N GLY A 192 12.75 13.09 3.08
CA GLY A 192 13.87 13.24 4.02
C GLY A 192 14.50 11.94 4.47
N PHE A 193 14.42 10.87 3.70
CA PHE A 193 15.08 9.60 3.99
C PHE A 193 16.61 9.75 4.09
N ASP A 194 17.21 8.96 5.01
CA ASP A 194 18.66 8.93 5.16
C ASP A 194 19.32 8.23 3.96
N LYS A 195 20.08 8.97 3.18
CA LYS A 195 20.81 8.46 2.01
C LYS A 195 21.68 7.25 2.34
N LYS A 196 22.34 7.23 3.49
CA LYS A 196 23.23 6.14 3.88
C LYS A 196 22.50 4.82 4.16
N LYS A 197 21.18 4.90 4.42
CA LYS A 197 20.34 3.76 4.79
C LYS A 197 19.24 3.45 3.79
N THR A 198 19.11 4.22 2.70
CA THR A 198 18.02 4.06 1.74
C THR A 198 18.54 3.75 0.36
N PHE A 199 18.01 2.70 -0.25
CA PHE A 199 18.17 2.36 -1.65
C PHE A 199 16.83 2.44 -2.36
N ILE A 200 16.74 3.25 -3.42
CA ILE A 200 15.57 3.38 -4.28
C ILE A 200 15.92 2.74 -5.62
N PHE A 201 15.02 2.00 -6.23
CA PHE A 201 15.26 1.39 -7.52
C PHE A 201 14.03 1.33 -8.41
N SER A 202 14.23 1.54 -9.70
CA SER A 202 13.29 1.22 -10.77
C SER A 202 13.36 -0.29 -11.04
N ASP A 203 12.23 -0.94 -11.25
CA ASP A 203 12.21 -2.36 -11.62
C ASP A 203 12.95 -2.61 -12.91
N ILE A 204 12.73 -1.78 -13.93
CA ILE A 204 13.41 -1.90 -15.24
C ILE A 204 14.93 -1.86 -15.07
N ASP A 205 15.46 -0.86 -14.37
CA ASP A 205 16.92 -0.71 -14.18
C ASP A 205 17.51 -1.81 -13.32
N TYR A 206 16.85 -2.14 -12.19
CA TYR A 206 17.46 -3.07 -11.25
C TYR A 206 17.34 -4.52 -11.70
N ILE A 207 16.26 -4.89 -12.38
CA ILE A 207 16.17 -6.21 -13.06
C ILE A 207 17.24 -6.33 -14.14
N GLY A 208 17.44 -5.26 -14.90
CA GLY A 208 18.44 -5.23 -15.97
C GLY A 208 19.90 -5.31 -15.48
N SER A 209 20.19 -4.83 -14.26
CA SER A 209 21.56 -4.73 -13.73
C SER A 209 21.89 -5.76 -12.64
N SER A 210 20.90 -6.35 -11.96
CA SER A 210 21.13 -7.28 -10.85
C SER A 210 20.70 -8.71 -11.18
N SER A 211 21.68 -9.56 -11.51
CA SER A 211 21.40 -10.98 -11.76
C SER A 211 20.82 -11.71 -10.54
N ASP A 212 21.15 -11.27 -9.32
CA ASP A 212 20.65 -11.90 -8.09
C ASP A 212 19.19 -11.53 -7.82
N PHE A 213 18.79 -10.30 -8.12
CA PHE A 213 17.41 -9.88 -8.08
C PHE A 213 16.57 -10.67 -9.09
N TYR A 214 17.00 -10.75 -10.33
CA TYR A 214 16.32 -11.52 -11.38
C TYR A 214 16.25 -13.02 -11.03
N LYS A 215 17.33 -13.61 -10.52
CA LYS A 215 17.32 -15.01 -10.05
C LYS A 215 16.26 -15.25 -8.96
N ASN A 216 16.02 -14.29 -8.08
CA ASN A 216 14.97 -14.42 -7.08
C ASN A 216 13.60 -14.34 -7.70
N ILE A 217 13.37 -13.44 -8.66
CA ILE A 217 12.10 -13.37 -9.41
C ILE A 217 11.76 -14.74 -10.02
N ILE A 218 12.69 -15.34 -10.77
CA ILE A 218 12.43 -16.64 -11.42
C ILE A 218 12.25 -17.80 -10.42
N LYS A 219 12.90 -17.74 -9.25
CA LYS A 219 12.68 -18.73 -8.18
C LYS A 219 11.27 -18.58 -7.59
N ILE A 220 10.78 -17.35 -7.39
CA ILE A 220 9.42 -17.06 -6.94
C ILE A 220 8.41 -17.54 -7.98
N GLN A 221 8.60 -17.20 -9.25
CA GLN A 221 7.75 -17.64 -10.37
C GLN A 221 7.62 -19.16 -10.41
N ARG A 222 8.71 -19.89 -10.16
CA ARG A 222 8.67 -21.37 -10.08
C ARG A 222 7.83 -21.89 -8.89
N CYS A 223 7.67 -21.07 -7.86
CA CYS A 223 6.90 -21.44 -6.67
C CYS A 223 5.40 -21.17 -6.77
N VAL A 224 4.94 -20.45 -7.79
CA VAL A 224 3.53 -20.03 -7.92
C VAL A 224 2.98 -20.50 -9.27
N THR A 225 1.79 -21.10 -9.25
CA THR A 225 1.14 -21.56 -10.49
C THR A 225 0.28 -20.45 -11.08
N PHE A 226 -0.01 -20.55 -12.39
CA PHE A 226 -0.95 -19.66 -13.08
C PHE A 226 -2.31 -19.59 -12.35
N ASN A 227 -2.88 -20.75 -11.97
CA ASN A 227 -4.16 -20.77 -11.27
C ASN A 227 -4.13 -20.08 -9.90
N GLN A 228 -3.02 -20.16 -9.17
CA GLN A 228 -2.85 -19.41 -7.92
C GLN A 228 -2.82 -17.91 -8.17
N VAL A 229 -2.05 -17.44 -9.16
CA VAL A 229 -2.01 -16.02 -9.54
C VAL A 229 -3.39 -15.54 -9.98
N LYS A 230 -4.06 -16.28 -10.87
CA LYS A 230 -5.43 -15.97 -11.33
C LYS A 230 -6.40 -15.84 -10.16
N ALA A 231 -6.39 -16.78 -9.23
CA ALA A 231 -7.30 -16.78 -8.07
C ALA A 231 -7.00 -15.65 -7.06
N ILE A 232 -5.71 -15.34 -6.82
CA ILE A 232 -5.32 -14.31 -5.86
C ILE A 232 -5.61 -12.90 -6.38
N PHE A 233 -5.33 -12.65 -7.67
CA PHE A 233 -5.37 -11.32 -8.27
C PHE A 233 -6.61 -11.05 -9.13
N GLY A 234 -7.46 -12.06 -9.34
CA GLY A 234 -8.70 -11.92 -10.12
C GLY A 234 -8.46 -11.76 -11.63
N PHE A 235 -7.29 -12.16 -12.14
CA PHE A 235 -7.00 -12.03 -13.58
C PHE A 235 -7.89 -12.96 -14.40
N ASP A 236 -8.37 -12.47 -15.52
CA ASP A 236 -9.06 -13.27 -16.55
C ASP A 236 -8.08 -13.80 -17.60
N GLU A 237 -8.61 -14.50 -18.60
CA GLU A 237 -7.79 -15.11 -19.65
C GLU A 237 -7.24 -14.10 -20.66
N SER A 238 -7.73 -12.85 -20.64
CA SER A 238 -7.24 -11.75 -21.49
C SER A 238 -6.08 -10.99 -20.87
N ALA A 239 -5.73 -11.28 -19.60
CA ALA A 239 -4.64 -10.62 -18.92
C ALA A 239 -3.30 -10.87 -19.62
N CYS A 240 -2.55 -9.80 -19.91
CA CYS A 240 -1.24 -9.94 -20.53
C CYS A 240 -0.26 -10.67 -19.61
N ILE A 241 0.74 -11.33 -20.19
CA ILE A 241 1.76 -12.11 -19.45
C ILE A 241 2.50 -11.24 -18.43
N GLY A 242 2.72 -9.95 -18.72
CA GLY A 242 3.34 -9.01 -17.78
C GLY A 242 2.55 -8.88 -16.46
N LYS A 243 1.22 -8.72 -16.52
CA LYS A 243 0.36 -8.69 -15.32
C LYS A 243 0.46 -9.98 -14.51
N ILE A 244 0.51 -11.13 -15.19
CA ILE A 244 0.61 -12.45 -14.55
C ILE A 244 1.99 -12.64 -13.89
N ALA A 245 3.05 -12.12 -14.48
CA ALA A 245 4.42 -12.25 -14.01
C ALA A 245 4.78 -11.27 -12.88
N PHE A 246 4.18 -10.08 -12.87
CA PHE A 246 4.50 -8.98 -11.97
C PHE A 246 4.45 -9.32 -10.47
N PRO A 247 3.50 -10.12 -9.95
CA PRO A 247 3.48 -10.47 -8.52
C PRO A 247 4.78 -11.06 -8.00
N ALA A 248 5.55 -11.76 -8.83
CA ALA A 248 6.85 -12.28 -8.44
C ALA A 248 7.93 -11.17 -8.37
N ILE A 249 7.80 -10.13 -9.18
CA ILE A 249 8.68 -8.95 -9.16
C ILE A 249 8.45 -8.17 -7.86
N GLN A 250 7.19 -7.89 -7.52
CA GLN A 250 6.85 -7.22 -6.25
C GLN A 250 7.20 -8.04 -5.01
N ALA A 251 7.25 -9.36 -5.10
CA ALA A 251 7.64 -10.23 -4.00
C ALA A 251 9.15 -10.23 -3.73
N ALA A 252 9.98 -10.08 -4.76
CA ALA A 252 11.43 -10.23 -4.68
C ALA A 252 12.12 -9.29 -3.67
N PRO A 253 11.72 -8.00 -3.52
CA PRO A 253 12.31 -7.09 -2.53
C PRO A 253 12.08 -7.50 -1.06
N SER A 254 11.15 -8.41 -0.79
CA SER A 254 10.90 -8.93 0.56
C SER A 254 12.00 -9.86 1.08
N PHE A 255 12.97 -10.21 0.23
CA PHE A 255 14.04 -11.16 0.55
C PHE A 255 15.41 -10.48 0.47
N SER A 256 16.13 -10.46 1.59
CA SER A 256 17.40 -9.72 1.75
C SER A 256 18.47 -10.06 0.70
N HIS A 257 18.55 -11.32 0.28
CA HIS A 257 19.51 -11.75 -0.75
C HIS A 257 19.17 -11.27 -2.18
N SER A 258 18.07 -10.52 -2.37
CA SER A 258 17.79 -9.73 -3.57
C SER A 258 18.70 -8.49 -3.67
N PHE A 259 19.33 -8.09 -2.58
CA PHE A 259 20.18 -6.90 -2.47
C PHE A 259 21.59 -7.26 -1.98
N PRO A 260 22.40 -7.96 -2.82
CA PRO A 260 23.73 -8.45 -2.40
C PRO A 260 24.69 -7.32 -2.05
N HIS A 261 24.53 -6.13 -2.62
CA HIS A 261 25.33 -4.94 -2.30
C HIS A 261 25.11 -4.45 -0.85
N THR A 262 23.96 -4.80 -0.23
CA THR A 262 23.62 -4.42 1.15
C THR A 262 23.77 -5.59 2.11
N PHE A 263 23.21 -6.76 1.76
CA PHE A 263 23.08 -7.90 2.68
C PHE A 263 23.99 -9.09 2.28
N GLY A 264 24.74 -9.00 1.19
CA GLY A 264 25.49 -10.14 0.66
C GLY A 264 24.56 -11.28 0.27
N THR A 265 24.94 -12.49 0.64
CA THR A 265 24.12 -13.71 0.39
C THR A 265 23.16 -14.05 1.53
N ARG A 266 23.04 -13.19 2.54
CA ARG A 266 22.22 -13.43 3.73
C ARG A 266 20.74 -13.56 3.37
N LYS A 267 20.09 -14.59 3.93
CA LYS A 267 18.66 -14.85 3.80
C LYS A 267 17.90 -14.68 5.14
N ASP A 268 18.66 -14.42 6.19
CA ASP A 268 18.19 -14.37 7.57
C ASP A 268 17.84 -12.96 8.06
N VAL A 269 18.01 -11.93 7.21
CA VAL A 269 17.59 -10.56 7.53
C VAL A 269 16.11 -10.40 7.16
N PRO A 270 15.19 -10.32 8.14
CA PRO A 270 13.76 -10.24 7.86
C PRO A 270 13.38 -8.86 7.35
N CYS A 271 12.24 -8.81 6.66
CA CYS A 271 11.66 -7.60 6.09
C CYS A 271 10.40 -7.18 6.86
N LEU A 272 10.25 -5.88 7.14
CA LEU A 272 9.00 -5.25 7.60
C LEU A 272 8.48 -4.32 6.50
N ILE A 273 7.21 -4.49 6.12
CA ILE A 273 6.59 -3.82 4.98
C ILE A 273 5.41 -2.96 5.47
N PRO A 274 5.57 -1.63 5.61
CA PRO A 274 4.44 -0.74 5.78
C PRO A 274 3.76 -0.48 4.43
N CYS A 275 2.45 -0.81 4.35
CA CYS A 275 1.66 -0.64 3.12
C CYS A 275 0.17 -0.46 3.43
N ALA A 276 -0.63 -0.05 2.44
CA ALA A 276 -2.08 -0.08 2.55
C ALA A 276 -2.60 -1.52 2.46
N ILE A 277 -3.77 -1.79 3.08
CA ILE A 277 -4.29 -3.16 3.23
C ILE A 277 -4.64 -3.83 1.90
N ASP A 278 -4.95 -3.05 0.84
CA ASP A 278 -5.21 -3.58 -0.51
C ASP A 278 -4.00 -4.30 -1.12
N GLN A 279 -2.79 -4.10 -0.59
CA GLN A 279 -1.56 -4.78 -1.00
C GLN A 279 -1.39 -6.18 -0.38
N ASP A 280 -2.25 -6.57 0.58
CA ASP A 280 -2.16 -7.87 1.26
C ASP A 280 -2.10 -9.09 0.30
N PRO A 281 -2.85 -9.14 -0.83
CA PRO A 281 -2.78 -10.29 -1.74
C PRO A 281 -1.37 -10.57 -2.26
N TYR A 282 -0.58 -9.55 -2.61
CA TYR A 282 0.82 -9.71 -3.03
C TYR A 282 1.66 -10.33 -1.92
N PHE A 283 1.51 -9.81 -0.71
CA PHE A 283 2.35 -10.23 0.40
C PHE A 283 1.89 -11.54 1.04
N ARG A 284 0.62 -11.93 0.94
CA ARG A 284 0.20 -13.30 1.26
C ARG A 284 0.90 -14.31 0.36
N MET A 285 0.86 -14.09 -0.97
CA MET A 285 1.59 -14.93 -1.92
C MET A 285 3.10 -14.97 -1.57
N THR A 286 3.71 -13.82 -1.30
CA THR A 286 5.13 -13.73 -0.91
C THR A 286 5.42 -14.54 0.36
N ARG A 287 4.56 -14.46 1.36
CA ARG A 287 4.68 -15.21 2.63
C ARG A 287 4.53 -16.72 2.44
N ASP A 288 3.70 -17.16 1.50
CA ASP A 288 3.52 -18.58 1.17
C ASP A 288 4.76 -19.13 0.43
N VAL A 289 5.42 -18.30 -0.35
CA VAL A 289 6.64 -18.65 -1.09
C VAL A 289 7.88 -18.65 -0.20
N ALA A 290 7.96 -17.78 0.81
CA ALA A 290 9.15 -17.54 1.62
C ALA A 290 9.80 -18.83 2.19
N PRO A 291 9.07 -19.80 2.81
CA PRO A 291 9.66 -21.04 3.32
C PRO A 291 10.28 -21.90 2.22
N ARG A 292 9.70 -21.87 1.01
CA ARG A 292 10.20 -22.64 -0.15
C ARG A 292 11.52 -22.08 -0.69
N LEU A 293 11.80 -20.80 -0.41
CA LEU A 293 13.08 -20.15 -0.71
C LEU A 293 14.10 -20.26 0.44
N GLY A 294 13.70 -20.85 1.57
CA GLY A 294 14.53 -20.90 2.78
C GLY A 294 14.68 -19.53 3.45
N CYS A 295 13.64 -18.68 3.36
CA CYS A 295 13.61 -17.34 3.93
C CYS A 295 12.52 -17.20 5.01
N SER A 296 12.69 -16.24 5.91
CA SER A 296 11.63 -15.82 6.83
C SER A 296 10.48 -15.17 6.05
N LYS A 297 9.25 -15.36 6.54
CA LYS A 297 8.09 -14.64 6.01
C LYS A 297 8.25 -13.16 6.31
N PRO A 298 8.01 -12.26 5.34
CA PRO A 298 8.02 -10.83 5.62
C PRO A 298 6.89 -10.47 6.59
N SER A 299 7.19 -9.54 7.50
CA SER A 299 6.21 -8.94 8.39
C SER A 299 5.59 -7.71 7.74
N LEU A 300 4.32 -7.42 8.06
CA LEU A 300 3.59 -6.31 7.47
C LEU A 300 2.93 -5.46 8.55
N ILE A 301 2.77 -4.19 8.23
CA ILE A 301 1.95 -3.27 9.00
C ILE A 301 1.06 -2.48 8.04
N PHE A 302 -0.25 -2.53 8.25
CA PHE A 302 -1.24 -2.05 7.30
C PHE A 302 -1.87 -0.72 7.71
N SER A 303 -1.93 0.20 6.75
CA SER A 303 -2.66 1.46 6.89
C SER A 303 -4.08 1.37 6.35
N THR A 304 -4.93 2.25 6.88
CA THR A 304 -6.20 2.64 6.30
C THR A 304 -5.98 3.37 4.97
N PHE A 305 -7.05 3.52 4.18
CA PHE A 305 -7.01 4.33 2.97
C PHE A 305 -7.12 5.81 3.30
N PHE A 306 -6.42 6.62 2.53
CA PHE A 306 -6.58 8.06 2.57
C PHE A 306 -7.76 8.45 1.67
N PRO A 307 -8.82 9.12 2.21
CA PRO A 307 -10.06 9.35 1.49
C PRO A 307 -9.90 10.41 0.40
N ALA A 308 -10.74 10.34 -0.64
CA ALA A 308 -10.89 11.41 -1.61
C ALA A 308 -11.50 12.66 -0.97
N LEU A 309 -11.28 13.85 -1.56
CA LEU A 309 -11.88 15.09 -1.05
C LEU A 309 -13.42 15.05 -1.04
N GLN A 310 -14.04 14.33 -1.97
CA GLN A 310 -15.50 14.22 -2.08
C GLN A 310 -16.13 13.27 -1.04
N GLY A 311 -15.34 12.54 -0.26
CA GLY A 311 -15.84 11.64 0.78
C GLY A 311 -15.05 10.36 0.92
N ALA A 312 -15.34 9.61 1.97
CA ALA A 312 -14.63 8.38 2.33
C ALA A 312 -15.12 7.13 1.54
N LYS A 313 -16.03 7.27 0.58
CA LYS A 313 -16.49 6.16 -0.27
C LYS A 313 -15.39 5.60 -1.15
N THR A 314 -14.45 6.45 -1.58
CA THR A 314 -13.36 6.08 -2.47
C THR A 314 -12.03 6.60 -1.95
N LYS A 315 -10.93 5.96 -2.34
CA LYS A 315 -9.59 6.47 -2.06
C LYS A 315 -9.23 7.62 -3.00
N MET A 316 -8.32 8.49 -2.55
CA MET A 316 -7.75 9.55 -3.38
C MET A 316 -7.08 8.96 -4.64
N SER A 317 -7.25 9.61 -5.80
CA SER A 317 -6.74 9.15 -7.09
C SER A 317 -6.06 10.27 -7.88
N SER A 318 -4.92 9.95 -8.51
CA SER A 318 -4.22 10.89 -9.39
C SER A 318 -4.97 11.18 -10.71
N SER A 319 -5.90 10.29 -11.11
CA SER A 319 -6.68 10.46 -12.34
C SER A 319 -7.81 11.48 -12.23
N ASP A 320 -8.21 11.85 -10.99
CA ASP A 320 -9.19 12.90 -10.74
C ASP A 320 -8.57 14.05 -9.94
N PRO A 321 -8.21 15.17 -10.61
CA PRO A 321 -7.62 16.33 -9.95
C PRO A 321 -8.53 16.98 -8.89
N THR A 322 -9.85 16.75 -8.95
CA THR A 322 -10.80 17.30 -7.97
C THR A 322 -10.87 16.46 -6.69
N SER A 323 -10.46 15.19 -6.77
CA SER A 323 -10.40 14.27 -5.64
C SER A 323 -9.13 14.45 -4.80
N SER A 324 -8.11 15.18 -5.32
CA SER A 324 -6.74 15.08 -4.83
C SER A 324 -6.08 16.43 -4.57
N ILE A 325 -5.30 16.50 -3.50
CA ILE A 325 -4.33 17.56 -3.26
C ILE A 325 -2.96 17.02 -3.63
N PHE A 326 -2.33 17.62 -4.65
CA PHE A 326 -1.02 17.24 -5.14
C PHE A 326 0.11 17.97 -4.39
N LEU A 327 1.27 17.37 -4.35
CA LEU A 327 2.47 17.97 -3.76
C LEU A 327 3.00 19.16 -4.58
N THR A 328 2.48 19.34 -5.79
CA THR A 328 2.74 20.49 -6.68
C THR A 328 1.74 21.63 -6.54
N ASP A 329 0.66 21.44 -5.76
CA ASP A 329 -0.36 22.47 -5.59
C ASP A 329 0.20 23.68 -4.84
N SER A 330 -0.09 24.89 -5.36
CA SER A 330 0.19 26.14 -4.65
C SER A 330 -0.74 26.32 -3.44
N PRO A 331 -0.39 27.19 -2.47
CA PRO A 331 -1.25 27.48 -1.34
C PRO A 331 -2.67 27.92 -1.75
N ALA A 332 -2.80 28.68 -2.84
CA ALA A 332 -4.10 29.10 -3.38
C ALA A 332 -4.91 27.92 -3.93
N GLN A 333 -4.25 26.97 -4.62
CA GLN A 333 -4.89 25.75 -5.13
C GLN A 333 -5.35 24.85 -3.99
N ILE A 334 -4.53 24.64 -2.96
CA ILE A 334 -4.92 23.88 -1.76
C ILE A 334 -6.17 24.48 -1.11
N LYS A 335 -6.15 25.81 -0.85
CA LYS A 335 -7.30 26.51 -0.29
C LYS A 335 -8.56 26.34 -1.15
N LYS A 336 -8.43 26.51 -2.48
CA LYS A 336 -9.54 26.35 -3.42
C LYS A 336 -10.10 24.93 -3.40
N LYS A 337 -9.23 23.90 -3.44
CA LYS A 337 -9.63 22.49 -3.45
C LYS A 337 -10.33 22.10 -2.15
N VAL A 338 -9.77 22.43 -0.98
CA VAL A 338 -10.38 22.16 0.31
C VAL A 338 -11.75 22.83 0.43
N ASN A 339 -11.85 24.12 0.13
CA ASN A 339 -13.13 24.83 0.26
C ASN A 339 -14.20 24.31 -0.69
N LYS A 340 -13.83 23.96 -1.92
CA LYS A 340 -14.79 23.60 -2.97
C LYS A 340 -15.17 22.13 -2.95
N TYR A 341 -14.22 21.22 -2.68
CA TYR A 341 -14.40 19.80 -2.91
C TYR A 341 -14.42 18.97 -1.62
N ALA A 342 -13.85 19.46 -0.49
CA ALA A 342 -13.88 18.68 0.75
C ALA A 342 -15.32 18.55 1.26
N PHE A 343 -15.79 17.29 1.28
CA PHE A 343 -17.11 16.96 1.82
C PHE A 343 -17.21 17.38 3.29
N SER A 344 -18.35 17.97 3.65
CA SER A 344 -18.59 18.47 5.00
C SER A 344 -19.58 17.59 5.75
N GLY A 345 -19.27 17.27 6.99
CA GLY A 345 -20.18 16.65 7.95
C GLY A 345 -21.09 17.64 8.68
N GLY A 346 -21.13 18.91 8.23
CA GLY A 346 -22.00 19.95 8.82
C GLY A 346 -23.48 19.75 8.51
N ARG A 347 -24.31 20.67 9.04
CA ARG A 347 -25.76 20.72 8.76
C ARG A 347 -26.04 21.75 7.68
N ASP A 348 -27.26 21.71 7.15
CA ASP A 348 -27.70 22.58 6.05
C ASP A 348 -27.77 24.06 6.45
N THR A 349 -28.13 24.35 7.71
CA THR A 349 -28.16 25.70 8.26
C THR A 349 -27.16 25.90 9.38
N VAL A 350 -26.73 27.15 9.60
CA VAL A 350 -25.84 27.49 10.72
C VAL A 350 -26.53 27.23 12.07
N GLU A 351 -27.83 27.51 12.15
CA GLU A 351 -28.65 27.29 13.35
C GLU A 351 -28.71 25.81 13.71
N ASP A 352 -28.96 24.93 12.74
CA ASP A 352 -28.97 23.49 12.96
C ASP A 352 -27.61 22.98 13.34
N HIS A 353 -26.54 23.49 12.67
CA HIS A 353 -25.17 23.12 13.03
C HIS A 353 -24.83 23.52 14.46
N ARG A 354 -25.19 24.75 14.87
CA ARG A 354 -25.01 25.22 16.26
C ARG A 354 -25.78 24.39 17.29
N LYS A 355 -26.94 23.88 16.90
CA LYS A 355 -27.84 23.11 17.79
C LYS A 355 -27.47 21.63 17.88
N TYR A 356 -27.13 21.00 16.76
CA TYR A 356 -26.95 19.54 16.65
C TYR A 356 -25.51 19.10 16.41
N GLY A 357 -24.60 20.04 16.15
CA GLY A 357 -23.21 19.77 15.81
C GLY A 357 -23.00 19.14 14.44
N GLY A 358 -21.75 19.02 14.05
CA GLY A 358 -21.30 18.32 12.85
C GLY A 358 -20.91 16.87 13.11
N ASP A 359 -20.91 16.05 12.06
CA ASP A 359 -20.48 14.64 12.12
C ASP A 359 -19.03 14.53 11.63
N VAL A 360 -18.09 14.35 12.56
CA VAL A 360 -16.66 14.17 12.27
C VAL A 360 -16.35 12.86 11.54
N THR A 361 -17.26 11.87 11.61
CA THR A 361 -17.02 10.57 11.00
C THR A 361 -17.08 10.60 9.47
N VAL A 362 -17.79 11.58 8.92
CA VAL A 362 -17.93 11.80 7.47
C VAL A 362 -17.28 13.10 6.98
N ASP A 363 -16.86 14.00 7.90
CA ASP A 363 -16.22 15.26 7.56
C ASP A 363 -14.78 15.05 7.08
N ILE A 364 -14.51 15.36 5.82
CA ILE A 364 -13.20 15.14 5.21
C ILE A 364 -12.12 16.06 5.78
N ALA A 365 -12.47 17.28 6.19
CA ALA A 365 -11.48 18.16 6.80
C ALA A 365 -11.00 17.59 8.14
N TYR A 366 -11.89 17.04 8.96
CA TYR A 366 -11.50 16.34 10.19
C TYR A 366 -10.69 15.09 9.92
N GLN A 367 -11.12 14.26 8.94
CA GLN A 367 -10.39 13.06 8.58
C GLN A 367 -8.96 13.38 8.13
N TYR A 368 -8.75 14.40 7.29
CA TYR A 368 -7.42 14.82 6.88
C TYR A 368 -6.56 15.36 8.04
N LEU A 369 -7.16 16.11 8.97
CA LEU A 369 -6.49 16.54 10.19
C LEU A 369 -6.02 15.33 11.03
N THR A 370 -6.76 14.21 11.02
CA THR A 370 -6.32 12.97 11.69
C THR A 370 -5.01 12.42 11.11
N PHE A 371 -4.73 12.63 9.83
CA PHE A 371 -3.50 12.21 9.20
C PHE A 371 -2.34 13.19 9.39
N PHE A 372 -2.58 14.51 9.37
CA PHE A 372 -1.52 15.51 9.22
C PHE A 372 -1.35 16.47 10.40
N LEU A 373 -2.32 16.65 11.28
CA LEU A 373 -2.17 17.45 12.48
C LEU A 373 -1.49 16.58 13.56
N GLU A 374 -0.25 16.89 13.95
CA GLU A 374 0.51 16.06 14.91
C GLU A 374 0.00 16.17 16.35
N ASP A 375 -0.56 17.32 16.74
CA ASP A 375 -1.06 17.61 18.08
C ASP A 375 -2.38 16.90 18.38
N ASP A 376 -2.34 15.86 19.22
CA ASP A 376 -3.50 15.07 19.62
C ASP A 376 -4.50 15.89 20.47
N SER A 377 -4.00 16.83 21.28
CA SER A 377 -4.85 17.67 22.13
C SER A 377 -5.66 18.65 21.28
N LYS A 378 -4.99 19.29 20.30
CA LYS A 378 -5.66 20.17 19.33
C LYS A 378 -6.66 19.40 18.47
N LEU A 379 -6.32 18.19 18.00
CA LEU A 379 -7.24 17.35 17.24
C LEU A 379 -8.49 16.97 18.06
N SER A 380 -8.31 16.63 19.34
CA SER A 380 -9.40 16.31 20.26
C SER A 380 -10.32 17.53 20.52
N GLN A 381 -9.73 18.72 20.68
CA GLN A 381 -10.49 19.95 20.83
C GLN A 381 -11.30 20.28 19.57
N ILE A 382 -10.71 20.14 18.38
CA ILE A 382 -11.42 20.33 17.09
C ILE A 382 -12.60 19.36 16.99
N LYS A 383 -12.40 18.09 17.36
CA LYS A 383 -13.46 17.08 17.39
C LYS A 383 -14.62 17.51 18.27
N GLU A 384 -14.32 17.91 19.52
CA GLU A 384 -15.33 18.34 20.46
C GLU A 384 -16.09 19.56 19.97
N ASP A 385 -15.38 20.62 19.58
CA ASP A 385 -15.98 21.87 19.15
C ASP A 385 -16.84 21.73 17.88
N TYR A 386 -16.41 20.88 16.94
CA TYR A 386 -17.19 20.60 15.72
C TYR A 386 -18.45 19.76 16.04
N SER A 387 -18.29 18.71 16.86
CA SER A 387 -19.41 17.84 17.24
C SER A 387 -20.46 18.54 18.13
N ASN A 388 -20.05 19.58 18.88
CA ASN A 388 -20.93 20.38 19.72
C ASN A 388 -21.46 21.63 19.02
N GLY A 389 -21.15 21.83 17.73
CA GLY A 389 -21.58 22.99 16.96
C GLY A 389 -20.92 24.32 17.31
N LYS A 390 -19.86 24.31 18.14
CA LYS A 390 -19.04 25.50 18.42
C LYS A 390 -18.19 25.91 17.23
N MET A 391 -17.62 24.93 16.52
CA MET A 391 -16.83 25.14 15.30
C MET A 391 -17.69 24.86 14.07
N LEU A 392 -17.72 25.77 13.12
CA LEU A 392 -18.45 25.61 11.85
C LEU A 392 -17.60 24.90 10.79
N SER A 393 -18.26 24.39 9.71
CA SER A 393 -17.60 23.70 8.62
C SER A 393 -16.54 24.55 7.89
N GLY A 394 -16.74 25.86 7.80
CA GLY A 394 -15.72 26.78 7.24
C GLY A 394 -14.50 26.93 8.14
N GLU A 395 -14.69 26.85 9.46
CA GLU A 395 -13.60 26.99 10.44
C GLU A 395 -12.72 25.72 10.47
N ILE A 396 -13.30 24.52 10.47
CA ILE A 396 -12.52 23.27 10.41
C ILE A 396 -11.76 23.15 9.08
N LYS A 397 -12.33 23.60 7.94
CA LYS A 397 -11.63 23.68 6.66
C LYS A 397 -10.46 24.67 6.72
N LYS A 398 -10.60 25.78 7.43
CA LYS A 398 -9.51 26.75 7.66
C LYS A 398 -8.38 26.14 8.48
N GLU A 399 -8.70 25.38 9.53
CA GLU A 399 -7.69 24.62 10.30
C GLU A 399 -6.96 23.61 9.40
N LEU A 400 -7.65 22.85 8.58
CA LEU A 400 -7.02 21.92 7.63
C LEU A 400 -6.08 22.66 6.66
N ILE A 401 -6.51 23.77 6.09
CA ILE A 401 -5.69 24.58 5.16
C ILE A 401 -4.41 25.05 5.85
N SER A 402 -4.50 25.48 7.13
CA SER A 402 -3.34 25.93 7.89
C SER A 402 -2.32 24.84 8.16
N VAL A 403 -2.74 23.57 8.15
CA VAL A 403 -1.83 22.40 8.30
C VAL A 403 -1.26 21.98 6.94
N LEU A 404 -2.08 21.94 5.90
CA LEU A 404 -1.65 21.41 4.60
C LEU A 404 -0.74 22.37 3.80
N GLN A 405 -0.97 23.68 3.89
CA GLN A 405 -0.15 24.65 3.15
C GLN A 405 1.34 24.61 3.54
N PRO A 406 1.72 24.66 4.83
CA PRO A 406 3.12 24.53 5.21
C PRO A 406 3.68 23.13 4.91
N LEU A 407 2.93 22.05 5.13
CA LEU A 407 3.35 20.68 4.80
C LEU A 407 3.78 20.55 3.33
N VAL A 408 2.95 21.04 2.41
CA VAL A 408 3.23 20.96 0.97
C VAL A 408 4.36 21.93 0.59
N ALA A 409 4.39 23.13 1.15
CA ALA A 409 5.45 24.10 0.90
C ALA A 409 6.83 23.59 1.33
N GLU A 410 6.93 23.00 2.53
CA GLU A 410 8.17 22.39 3.01
C GLU A 410 8.62 21.21 2.15
N HIS A 411 7.69 20.39 1.68
CA HIS A 411 8.01 19.32 0.74
C HIS A 411 8.56 19.88 -0.58
N GLN A 412 7.92 20.92 -1.13
CA GLN A 412 8.36 21.59 -2.37
C GLN A 412 9.76 22.20 -2.19
N GLU A 413 10.03 22.83 -1.04
CA GLU A 413 11.37 23.36 -0.77
C GLU A 413 12.42 22.27 -0.70
N ARG A 414 12.17 21.17 0.00
CA ARG A 414 13.10 20.01 0.03
C ARG A 414 13.31 19.42 -1.36
N ARG A 415 12.25 19.32 -2.16
CA ARG A 415 12.33 18.77 -3.52
C ARG A 415 13.24 19.59 -4.46
N LYS A 416 13.34 20.91 -4.28
CA LYS A 416 14.24 21.78 -5.07
C LYS A 416 15.71 21.37 -4.94
N PHE A 417 16.10 20.79 -3.82
CA PHE A 417 17.46 20.31 -3.58
C PHE A 417 17.72 18.88 -4.08
N VAL A 418 16.69 18.21 -4.57
CA VAL A 418 16.82 16.84 -5.12
C VAL A 418 17.15 16.94 -6.61
N THR A 419 18.45 17.11 -6.90
CA THR A 419 18.98 17.11 -8.25
C THR A 419 19.08 15.69 -8.82
N ASP A 420 19.28 15.55 -10.11
CA ASP A 420 19.48 14.23 -10.74
C ASP A 420 20.69 13.48 -10.16
N GLU A 421 21.74 14.20 -9.73
CA GLU A 421 22.86 13.60 -9.03
C GLU A 421 22.47 13.03 -7.67
N VAL A 422 21.59 13.72 -6.92
CA VAL A 422 21.04 13.21 -5.66
C VAL A 422 20.19 11.96 -5.92
N VAL A 423 19.33 11.98 -6.94
CA VAL A 423 18.53 10.81 -7.35
C VAL A 423 19.45 9.64 -7.67
N LYS A 424 20.48 9.85 -8.49
CA LYS A 424 21.48 8.83 -8.83
C LYS A 424 22.16 8.23 -7.60
N GLN A 425 22.50 9.06 -6.60
CA GLN A 425 23.09 8.58 -5.35
C GLN A 425 22.15 7.65 -4.57
N PHE A 426 20.84 7.91 -4.55
CA PHE A 426 19.86 7.02 -3.91
C PHE A 426 19.60 5.76 -4.74
N MET A 427 19.68 5.83 -6.06
CA MET A 427 19.32 4.74 -6.97
C MET A 427 20.54 3.87 -7.36
N THR A 428 21.78 4.28 -7.08
CA THR A 428 22.94 3.44 -7.32
C THR A 428 23.06 2.36 -6.25
N PRO A 429 23.16 1.06 -6.62
CA PRO A 429 23.41 -0.03 -5.69
C PRO A 429 24.70 0.20 -4.89
N ARG A 430 24.62 0.17 -3.58
CA ARG A 430 25.74 0.41 -2.67
C ARG A 430 25.50 -0.24 -1.31
N LYS A 431 26.56 -0.37 -0.51
CA LYS A 431 26.44 -0.80 0.88
C LYS A 431 25.65 0.24 1.67
N LEU A 432 24.62 -0.21 2.40
CA LEU A 432 23.85 0.64 3.32
C LEU A 432 24.36 0.46 4.75
N GLU A 433 24.25 1.52 5.54
CA GLU A 433 24.62 1.51 6.97
C GLU A 433 23.44 0.99 7.80
N PHE A 434 23.70 0.01 8.69
CA PHE A 434 22.72 -0.44 9.69
C PHE A 434 23.39 -1.13 10.89
N PRO A 435 22.75 -1.17 12.08
CA PRO A 435 23.30 -1.81 13.25
C PRO A 435 23.64 -3.29 13.03
N GLY A 436 24.78 -3.75 13.57
CA GLY A 436 25.23 -5.13 13.43
C GLY A 436 26.01 -5.43 12.14
N HIS A 437 26.32 -4.45 11.32
CA HIS A 437 27.29 -4.52 10.22
C HIS A 437 28.51 -3.65 10.54
N SER A 438 29.25 -4.03 11.59
CA SER A 438 30.65 -3.57 11.74
C SER A 438 31.49 -4.27 10.66
N ASN A 439 32.31 -3.51 9.97
CA ASN A 439 33.24 -3.94 8.90
C ASN A 439 34.11 -5.12 9.29
#